data_fc044f4bf3131421235d09f31ca624cc
#
_entry.id   fc044f4bf3131421235d09f31ca624cc
#
_cell.length_a   1.000
_cell.length_b   1.000
_cell.length_c   1.000
_cell.angle_alpha   90.00
_cell.angle_beta   90.00
_cell.angle_gamma   90.00
#
_symmetry.space_group_name_H-M   'P 1'
#
loop_
_entity.id
_entity.type
_entity.pdbx_description
1 polymer ?
#
loop_
_entity_poly.entity_id
_entity_poly.type
_entity_poly.pdbx_seq_one_letter_code
_entity_poly.pdbx_strand_id
1 'polypeptide(L)'
;MNTRKNIDYSEMYEALDYLMAKELPQMEMYCEIGKAVCRRTEKGAAVMASEYLNKCYPDVKGFSPRSLRRMRDFYRTYENHPALLRHAMQLGWIQNVVIMEAELTMELREWYMKAAEQFGWSKTELTANIAANAYEKIVLAIEEELFQIEKQEKEQTVFIIDKTFFTSVIQPYFRRFRKWWLIWRGRGRRWCFVCEIPICMRL
;
A
#
# COMPACT_ATOMS: atom_id res chain seq x y z
N MET A 1 -6.15 -44.86 8.35
CA MET A 1 -4.88 -44.36 8.93
C MET A 1 -4.35 -43.26 8.03
N ASN A 2 -4.35 -42.03 8.50
CA ASN A 2 -3.86 -40.89 7.75
C ASN A 2 -2.33 -40.83 7.97
N THR A 3 -1.58 -41.38 7.04
CA THR A 3 -0.12 -41.30 7.04
C THR A 3 0.26 -39.83 6.79
N ARG A 4 0.56 -39.09 7.90
CA ARG A 4 1.20 -37.78 7.79
C ARG A 4 2.47 -37.97 7.01
N LYS A 5 2.54 -37.48 5.76
CA LYS A 5 3.78 -37.39 5.01
C LYS A 5 4.78 -36.67 5.90
N ASN A 6 5.92 -37.31 6.12
CA ASN A 6 7.03 -36.67 6.84
C ASN A 6 7.61 -35.61 5.89
N ILE A 7 7.11 -34.36 6.05
CA ILE A 7 7.50 -33.23 5.22
C ILE A 7 8.75 -32.63 5.86
N ASP A 8 9.83 -32.53 5.07
CA ASP A 8 11.05 -31.89 5.49
C ASP A 8 10.94 -30.37 5.35
N TYR A 9 11.14 -29.63 6.45
CA TYR A 9 11.15 -28.17 6.52
C TYR A 9 12.55 -27.58 6.80
N SER A 10 13.62 -28.37 6.71
CA SER A 10 14.99 -27.97 7.07
C SER A 10 15.43 -26.71 6.32
N GLU A 11 15.25 -26.62 5.03
CA GLU A 11 15.57 -25.42 4.23
C GLU A 11 14.84 -24.18 4.71
N MET A 12 13.59 -24.33 5.12
CA MET A 12 12.82 -23.20 5.66
C MET A 12 13.37 -22.75 7.00
N TYR A 13 13.73 -23.69 7.86
CA TYR A 13 14.30 -23.40 9.19
C TYR A 13 15.66 -22.72 9.07
N GLU A 14 16.53 -23.20 8.20
CA GLU A 14 17.82 -22.57 7.91
C GLU A 14 17.66 -21.13 7.40
N ALA A 15 16.69 -20.91 6.50
CA ALA A 15 16.38 -19.58 6.03
C ALA A 15 15.86 -18.66 7.14
N LEU A 16 15.03 -19.17 8.06
CA LEU A 16 14.53 -18.42 9.20
C LEU A 16 15.65 -18.08 10.18
N ASP A 17 16.55 -19.02 10.50
CA ASP A 17 17.73 -18.78 11.35
C ASP A 17 18.63 -17.71 10.76
N TYR A 18 18.88 -17.76 9.45
CA TYR A 18 19.66 -16.75 8.76
C TYR A 18 19.02 -15.35 8.87
N LEU A 19 17.70 -15.27 8.77
CA LEU A 19 16.98 -14.00 8.91
C LEU A 19 17.01 -13.50 10.35
N MET A 20 16.83 -14.38 11.32
CA MET A 20 16.87 -14.02 12.75
C MET A 20 18.25 -13.56 13.22
N ALA A 21 19.32 -14.00 12.56
CA ALA A 21 20.67 -13.54 12.81
C ALA A 21 20.97 -12.14 12.21
N LYS A 22 20.07 -11.59 11.38
CA LYS A 22 20.22 -10.27 10.77
C LYS A 22 19.43 -9.22 11.54
N GLU A 23 20.02 -8.06 11.71
CA GLU A 23 19.35 -6.86 12.23
C GLU A 23 18.61 -6.15 11.09
N LEU A 24 17.48 -6.70 10.65
CA LEU A 24 16.66 -6.11 9.60
C LEU A 24 15.57 -5.20 10.20
N PRO A 25 15.18 -4.12 9.51
CA PRO A 25 13.96 -3.38 9.83
C PRO A 25 12.74 -4.32 9.86
N GLN A 26 11.78 -4.04 10.75
CA GLN A 26 10.64 -4.94 10.99
C GLN A 26 9.90 -5.36 9.72
N MET A 27 9.60 -4.41 8.82
CA MET A 27 8.85 -4.69 7.59
C MET A 27 9.65 -5.55 6.62
N GLU A 28 10.95 -5.32 6.53
CA GLU A 28 11.86 -6.12 5.72
C GLU A 28 11.96 -7.54 6.27
N MET A 29 12.14 -7.69 7.60
CA MET A 29 12.13 -8.98 8.29
C MET A 29 10.85 -9.75 7.99
N TYR A 30 9.67 -9.12 8.12
CA TYR A 30 8.38 -9.77 7.90
C TYR A 30 8.16 -10.17 6.44
N CYS A 31 8.64 -9.37 5.49
CA CYS A 31 8.60 -9.69 4.07
C CYS A 31 9.47 -10.91 3.75
N GLU A 32 10.70 -10.95 4.24
CA GLU A 32 11.63 -12.07 3.99
C GLU A 32 11.17 -13.36 4.69
N ILE A 33 10.64 -13.29 5.91
CA ILE A 33 9.98 -14.43 6.57
C ILE A 33 8.81 -14.92 5.72
N GLY A 34 7.97 -13.99 5.23
CA GLY A 34 6.86 -14.31 4.34
C GLY A 34 7.30 -15.04 3.08
N LYS A 35 8.40 -14.61 2.49
CA LYS A 35 9.05 -15.24 1.32
C LYS A 35 9.53 -16.65 1.65
N ALA A 36 10.21 -16.86 2.78
CA ALA A 36 10.68 -18.17 3.21
C ALA A 36 9.51 -19.16 3.38
N VAL A 37 8.42 -18.71 4.02
CA VAL A 37 7.20 -19.52 4.20
C VAL A 37 6.48 -19.73 2.86
N CYS A 38 6.46 -18.74 1.95
CA CYS A 38 5.80 -18.82 0.65
C CYS A 38 6.44 -19.86 -0.30
N ARG A 39 7.74 -20.11 -0.17
CA ARG A 39 8.43 -21.16 -0.95
C ARG A 39 7.90 -22.55 -0.66
N ARG A 40 7.20 -22.73 0.45
CA ARG A 40 6.58 -24.03 0.83
C ARG A 40 5.13 -24.05 0.38
N THR A 41 4.78 -25.06 -0.38
CA THR A 41 3.41 -25.26 -0.92
C THR A 41 2.53 -26.07 0.02
N GLU A 42 3.13 -26.72 1.02
CA GLU A 42 2.44 -27.62 1.94
C GLU A 42 1.53 -26.87 2.91
N LYS A 43 0.35 -27.44 3.12
CA LYS A 43 -0.56 -26.97 4.18
C LYS A 43 0.13 -27.12 5.54
N GLY A 44 0.21 -26.03 6.29
CA GLY A 44 0.82 -26.03 7.62
C GLY A 44 2.20 -25.41 7.72
N ALA A 45 2.86 -25.03 6.60
CA ALA A 45 4.18 -24.40 6.62
C ALA A 45 4.27 -23.21 7.60
N ALA A 46 3.27 -22.33 7.62
CA ALA A 46 3.21 -21.21 8.56
C ALA A 46 3.06 -21.66 10.04
N VAL A 47 2.44 -22.79 10.30
CA VAL A 47 2.36 -23.37 11.66
C VAL A 47 3.72 -23.91 12.07
N MET A 48 4.36 -24.69 11.22
CA MET A 48 5.69 -25.23 11.47
C MET A 48 6.74 -24.14 11.65
N ALA A 49 6.71 -23.09 10.82
CA ALA A 49 7.56 -21.92 11.00
C ALA A 49 7.32 -21.21 12.34
N SER A 50 6.05 -21.06 12.76
CA SER A 50 5.68 -20.49 14.05
C SER A 50 6.20 -21.32 15.22
N GLU A 51 5.98 -22.63 15.20
CA GLU A 51 6.45 -23.54 16.25
C GLU A 51 7.98 -23.49 16.35
N TYR A 52 8.67 -23.50 15.21
CA TYR A 52 10.13 -23.42 15.16
C TYR A 52 10.64 -22.10 15.76
N LEU A 53 10.15 -20.95 15.28
CA LEU A 53 10.58 -19.62 15.73
C LEU A 53 10.30 -19.41 17.22
N ASN A 54 9.12 -19.80 17.72
CA ASN A 54 8.82 -19.65 19.15
C ASN A 54 9.66 -20.59 20.04
N LYS A 55 10.10 -21.74 19.51
CA LYS A 55 10.99 -22.67 20.21
C LYS A 55 12.43 -22.16 20.26
N CYS A 56 12.96 -21.71 19.13
CA CYS A 56 14.36 -21.30 19.01
C CYS A 56 14.61 -19.86 19.45
N TYR A 57 13.59 -18.99 19.36
CA TYR A 57 13.67 -17.56 19.66
C TYR A 57 12.52 -17.10 20.58
N PRO A 58 12.44 -17.63 21.82
CA PRO A 58 11.29 -17.41 22.71
C PRO A 58 11.12 -15.95 23.16
N ASP A 59 12.21 -15.18 23.15
CA ASP A 59 12.20 -13.77 23.55
C ASP A 59 11.64 -12.84 22.45
N VAL A 60 11.58 -13.30 21.21
CA VAL A 60 11.06 -12.52 20.08
C VAL A 60 9.56 -12.76 19.92
N LYS A 61 8.79 -11.67 19.96
CA LYS A 61 7.33 -11.73 19.85
C LYS A 61 6.86 -11.52 18.39
N GLY A 62 5.63 -11.95 18.12
CA GLY A 62 4.99 -11.66 16.83
C GLY A 62 4.92 -12.84 15.86
N PHE A 63 5.44 -13.99 16.21
CA PHE A 63 5.53 -15.19 15.36
C PHE A 63 4.38 -16.20 15.60
N SER A 64 3.15 -15.72 15.82
CA SER A 64 1.99 -16.62 15.88
C SER A 64 1.71 -17.24 14.51
N PRO A 65 1.04 -18.41 14.42
CA PRO A 65 0.67 -18.99 13.12
C PRO A 65 -0.15 -18.03 12.24
N ARG A 66 -0.98 -17.18 12.85
CA ARG A 66 -1.74 -16.14 12.14
C ARG A 66 -0.82 -15.08 11.56
N SER A 67 0.18 -14.62 12.33
CA SER A 67 1.16 -13.63 11.85
C SER A 67 1.98 -14.18 10.69
N LEU A 68 2.44 -15.43 10.79
CA LEU A 68 3.22 -16.06 9.70
C LEU A 68 2.40 -16.24 8.42
N ARG A 69 1.10 -16.56 8.53
CA ARG A 69 0.20 -16.57 7.36
C ARG A 69 0.08 -15.18 6.75
N ARG A 70 -0.10 -14.14 7.55
CA ARG A 70 -0.17 -12.75 7.09
C ARG A 70 1.13 -12.29 6.41
N MET A 71 2.29 -12.66 6.96
CA MET A 71 3.59 -12.38 6.34
C MET A 71 3.74 -13.08 4.98
N ARG A 72 3.34 -14.35 4.90
CA ARG A 72 3.30 -15.10 3.63
C ARG A 72 2.36 -14.43 2.63
N ASP A 73 1.17 -14.07 3.06
CA ASP A 73 0.16 -13.48 2.20
C ASP A 73 0.57 -12.06 1.75
N PHE A 74 1.25 -11.31 2.62
CA PHE A 74 1.88 -10.02 2.29
C PHE A 74 2.91 -10.18 1.16
N TYR A 75 3.86 -11.09 1.32
CA TYR A 75 4.86 -11.36 0.28
C TYR A 75 4.17 -11.75 -1.03
N ARG A 76 3.27 -12.74 -1.02
CA ARG A 76 2.54 -13.21 -2.20
C ARG A 76 1.74 -12.12 -2.90
N THR A 77 1.16 -11.21 -2.14
CA THR A 77 0.35 -10.11 -2.70
C THR A 77 1.21 -9.11 -3.46
N TYR A 78 2.43 -8.85 -2.97
CA TYR A 78 3.24 -7.75 -3.50
C TYR A 78 4.51 -8.20 -4.25
N GLU A 79 4.84 -9.48 -4.31
CA GLU A 79 6.06 -9.99 -4.97
C GLU A 79 6.19 -9.56 -6.44
N ASN A 80 5.08 -9.48 -7.16
CA ASN A 80 5.03 -9.06 -8.56
C ASN A 80 4.74 -7.56 -8.74
N HIS A 81 4.67 -6.80 -7.65
CA HIS A 81 4.34 -5.37 -7.64
C HIS A 81 5.40 -4.54 -6.89
N PRO A 82 6.62 -4.41 -7.42
CA PRO A 82 7.74 -3.78 -6.70
C PRO A 82 7.51 -2.30 -6.35
N ALA A 83 6.70 -1.59 -7.14
CA ALA A 83 6.33 -0.22 -6.82
C ALA A 83 5.43 -0.15 -5.58
N LEU A 84 4.43 -1.04 -5.50
CA LEU A 84 3.53 -1.15 -4.35
C LEU A 84 4.27 -1.60 -3.10
N LEU A 85 5.16 -2.57 -3.24
CA LEU A 85 5.98 -3.07 -2.14
C LEU A 85 6.82 -1.94 -1.51
N ARG A 86 7.36 -1.01 -2.31
CA ARG A 86 8.09 0.16 -1.78
C ARG A 86 7.21 1.04 -0.89
N HIS A 87 5.97 1.32 -1.29
CA HIS A 87 5.01 2.06 -0.45
C HIS A 87 4.63 1.26 0.80
N ALA A 88 4.39 -0.03 0.66
CA ALA A 88 4.10 -0.91 1.79
C ALA A 88 5.22 -0.92 2.84
N MET A 89 6.48 -0.86 2.42
CA MET A 89 7.64 -0.81 3.33
C MET A 89 7.74 0.50 4.14
N GLN A 90 7.10 1.58 3.69
CA GLN A 90 7.07 2.86 4.45
C GLN A 90 5.98 2.87 5.53
N LEU A 91 5.01 1.96 5.45
CA LEU A 91 3.92 1.83 6.41
C LEU A 91 4.26 0.84 7.53
N GLY A 92 3.60 1.01 8.67
CA GLY A 92 3.66 0.02 9.75
C GLY A 92 2.97 -1.29 9.38
N TRP A 93 3.38 -2.39 10.04
CA TRP A 93 2.82 -3.72 9.81
C TRP A 93 1.30 -3.78 9.92
N ILE A 94 0.74 -3.10 10.94
CA ILE A 94 -0.70 -3.13 11.20
C ILE A 94 -1.50 -2.46 10.09
N GLN A 95 -1.01 -1.35 9.54
CA GLN A 95 -1.62 -0.65 8.40
C GLN A 95 -1.59 -1.53 7.14
N ASN A 96 -0.46 -2.17 6.88
CA ASN A 96 -0.32 -3.12 5.77
C ASN A 96 -1.30 -4.28 5.88
N VAL A 97 -1.50 -4.84 7.08
CA VAL A 97 -2.48 -5.89 7.32
C VAL A 97 -3.91 -5.42 7.02
N VAL A 98 -4.27 -4.19 7.44
CA VAL A 98 -5.59 -3.61 7.15
C VAL A 98 -5.83 -3.49 5.65
N ILE A 99 -4.87 -2.94 4.91
CA ILE A 99 -4.99 -2.76 3.46
C ILE A 99 -5.03 -4.12 2.73
N MET A 100 -4.22 -5.06 3.17
CA MET A 100 -4.12 -6.39 2.56
C MET A 100 -5.40 -7.21 2.77
N GLU A 101 -5.99 -7.15 3.98
CA GLU A 101 -7.21 -7.90 4.33
C GLU A 101 -8.48 -7.23 3.78
N ALA A 102 -8.41 -5.97 3.32
CA ALA A 102 -9.52 -5.30 2.67
C ALA A 102 -9.69 -5.79 1.21
N GLU A 103 -10.95 -5.89 0.77
CA GLU A 103 -11.31 -6.26 -0.61
C GLU A 103 -11.07 -5.09 -1.58
N LEU A 104 -9.80 -4.78 -1.81
CA LEU A 104 -9.35 -3.66 -2.63
C LEU A 104 -8.61 -4.15 -3.88
N THR A 105 -8.81 -3.45 -5.00
CA THR A 105 -7.96 -3.62 -6.19
C THR A 105 -6.53 -3.15 -5.90
N MET A 106 -5.56 -3.49 -6.74
CA MET A 106 -4.17 -3.04 -6.54
C MET A 106 -4.02 -1.52 -6.63
N GLU A 107 -4.81 -0.86 -7.48
CA GLU A 107 -4.85 0.59 -7.62
C GLU A 107 -5.38 1.25 -6.33
N LEU A 108 -6.45 0.70 -5.76
CA LEU A 108 -7.00 1.19 -4.49
C LEU A 108 -6.04 0.96 -3.33
N ARG A 109 -5.35 -0.19 -3.28
CA ARG A 109 -4.31 -0.44 -2.28
C ARG A 109 -3.20 0.59 -2.36
N GLU A 110 -2.73 0.89 -3.57
CA GLU A 110 -1.71 1.91 -3.79
C GLU A 110 -2.18 3.28 -3.27
N TRP A 111 -3.41 3.65 -3.60
CA TRP A 111 -3.98 4.91 -3.14
C TRP A 111 -4.07 4.98 -1.62
N TYR A 112 -4.61 3.93 -0.96
CA TYR A 112 -4.72 3.91 0.50
C TYR A 112 -3.37 3.87 1.20
N MET A 113 -2.34 3.22 0.62
CA MET A 113 -0.98 3.26 1.14
C MET A 113 -0.42 4.68 1.10
N LYS A 114 -0.51 5.35 -0.04
CA LYS A 114 -0.04 6.73 -0.21
C LYS A 114 -0.78 7.71 0.69
N ALA A 115 -2.10 7.56 0.79
CA ALA A 115 -2.91 8.39 1.67
C ALA A 115 -2.56 8.16 3.15
N ALA A 116 -2.40 6.90 3.57
CA ALA A 116 -2.03 6.58 4.95
C ALA A 116 -0.63 7.12 5.31
N GLU A 117 0.34 7.05 4.39
CA GLU A 117 1.67 7.62 4.56
C GLU A 117 1.60 9.15 4.66
N GLN A 118 0.90 9.79 3.73
CA GLN A 118 0.83 11.25 3.63
C GLN A 118 0.09 11.89 4.80
N PHE A 119 -1.03 11.31 5.22
CA PHE A 119 -1.88 11.86 6.28
C PHE A 119 -1.58 11.28 7.66
N GLY A 120 -0.63 10.36 7.75
CA GLY A 120 -0.25 9.72 9.00
C GLY A 120 -1.38 8.91 9.64
N TRP A 121 -2.27 8.30 8.83
CA TRP A 121 -3.43 7.60 9.36
C TRP A 121 -3.05 6.45 10.29
N SER A 122 -3.61 6.46 11.48
CA SER A 122 -3.59 5.33 12.38
C SER A 122 -4.36 4.14 11.80
N LYS A 123 -4.21 2.96 12.42
CA LYS A 123 -5.02 1.78 12.07
C LYS A 123 -6.52 2.10 12.01
N THR A 124 -7.02 2.80 13.03
CA THR A 124 -8.46 3.10 13.17
C THR A 124 -8.94 4.04 12.08
N GLU A 125 -8.18 5.11 11.81
CA GLU A 125 -8.49 6.05 10.73
C GLU A 125 -8.43 5.39 9.36
N LEU A 126 -7.40 4.59 9.09
CA LEU A 126 -7.29 3.84 7.84
C LEU A 126 -8.47 2.89 7.64
N THR A 127 -8.86 2.14 8.70
CA THR A 127 -10.01 1.25 8.64
C THR A 127 -11.31 2.01 8.38
N ALA A 128 -11.50 3.15 9.05
CA ALA A 128 -12.68 4.01 8.87
C ALA A 128 -12.74 4.61 7.45
N ASN A 129 -11.60 5.08 6.93
CA ASN A 129 -11.51 5.65 5.59
C ASN A 129 -11.76 4.60 4.49
N ILE A 130 -11.27 3.37 4.66
CA ILE A 130 -11.60 2.26 3.75
C ILE A 130 -13.09 1.95 3.79
N ALA A 131 -13.66 1.79 4.99
CA ALA A 131 -15.08 1.50 5.18
C ALA A 131 -16.00 2.62 4.65
N ALA A 132 -15.54 3.87 4.75
CA ALA A 132 -16.26 5.04 4.23
C ALA A 132 -16.07 5.25 2.73
N ASN A 133 -15.30 4.41 2.04
CA ASN A 133 -14.93 4.56 0.65
C ASN A 133 -14.36 5.95 0.33
N ALA A 134 -13.37 6.37 1.13
CA ALA A 134 -12.79 7.71 1.06
C ALA A 134 -12.23 8.04 -0.33
N TYR A 135 -11.73 7.04 -1.05
CA TYR A 135 -11.26 7.18 -2.42
C TYR A 135 -12.34 7.77 -3.35
N GLU A 136 -13.51 7.13 -3.41
CA GLU A 136 -14.60 7.58 -4.29
C GLU A 136 -15.11 8.96 -3.88
N LYS A 137 -15.23 9.22 -2.58
CA LYS A 137 -15.66 10.53 -2.07
C LYS A 137 -14.72 11.65 -2.50
N ILE A 138 -13.41 11.42 -2.41
CA ILE A 138 -12.41 12.41 -2.82
C ILE A 138 -12.42 12.59 -4.34
N VAL A 139 -12.52 11.51 -5.10
CA VAL A 139 -12.60 11.60 -6.57
C VAL A 139 -13.84 12.34 -7.01
N LEU A 140 -15.02 12.02 -6.45
CA LEU A 140 -16.28 12.70 -6.75
C LEU A 140 -16.23 14.19 -6.37
N ALA A 141 -15.66 14.53 -5.22
CA ALA A 141 -15.50 15.92 -4.81
C ALA A 141 -14.61 16.72 -5.78
N ILE A 142 -13.52 16.10 -6.25
CA ILE A 142 -12.63 16.72 -7.25
C ILE A 142 -13.36 16.88 -8.60
N GLU A 143 -14.12 15.88 -9.03
CA GLU A 143 -14.89 15.95 -10.28
C GLU A 143 -15.97 17.04 -10.21
N GLU A 144 -16.64 17.18 -9.06
CA GLU A 144 -17.64 18.23 -8.86
C GLU A 144 -17.02 19.63 -8.85
N GLU A 145 -15.88 19.81 -8.16
CA GLU A 145 -15.13 21.07 -8.22
C GLU A 145 -14.69 21.41 -9.65
N LEU A 146 -14.15 20.45 -10.38
CA LEU A 146 -13.76 20.63 -11.78
C LEU A 146 -14.96 21.02 -12.65
N PHE A 147 -16.11 20.36 -12.46
CA PHE A 147 -17.34 20.71 -13.18
C PHE A 147 -17.83 22.14 -12.88
N GLN A 148 -17.74 22.59 -11.62
CA GLN A 148 -18.10 23.96 -11.25
C GLN A 148 -17.17 24.99 -11.89
N ILE A 149 -15.88 24.65 -12.05
CA ILE A 149 -14.90 25.50 -12.72
C ILE A 149 -15.22 25.64 -14.21
N GLU A 150 -15.51 24.54 -14.88
CA GLU A 150 -15.92 24.55 -16.31
C GLU A 150 -17.18 25.38 -16.55
N LYS A 151 -18.08 25.42 -15.55
CA LYS A 151 -19.33 26.19 -15.63
C LYS A 151 -19.11 27.69 -15.42
N GLN A 152 -18.05 28.09 -14.75
CA GLN A 152 -17.72 29.49 -14.46
C GLN A 152 -16.78 30.14 -15.49
N GLU A 153 -16.89 29.83 -16.78
CA GLU A 153 -16.06 30.19 -17.95
C GLU A 153 -15.53 31.64 -18.06
N LYS A 154 -15.49 32.45 -17.00
CA LYS A 154 -15.11 33.87 -17.10
C LYS A 154 -14.03 34.34 -16.12
N GLU A 155 -13.59 33.55 -15.16
CA GLU A 155 -12.50 33.93 -14.29
C GLU A 155 -11.45 32.83 -14.21
N GLN A 156 -10.19 33.17 -14.50
CA GLN A 156 -9.05 32.28 -14.30
C GLN A 156 -8.95 31.94 -12.81
N THR A 157 -9.53 30.84 -12.40
CA THR A 157 -9.44 30.39 -11.02
C THR A 157 -8.12 29.66 -10.82
N VAL A 158 -7.24 30.26 -10.04
CA VAL A 158 -5.95 29.68 -9.68
C VAL A 158 -6.14 28.81 -8.45
N PHE A 159 -6.01 27.50 -8.61
CA PHE A 159 -5.99 26.59 -7.47
C PHE A 159 -4.58 26.50 -6.89
N ILE A 160 -4.47 26.76 -5.59
CA ILE A 160 -3.25 26.50 -4.83
C ILE A 160 -3.40 25.11 -4.23
N ILE A 161 -2.93 24.10 -4.96
CA ILE A 161 -2.86 22.72 -4.46
C ILE A 161 -1.43 22.48 -3.97
N ASP A 162 -1.30 21.89 -2.80
CA ASP A 162 0.01 21.46 -2.33
C ASP A 162 0.63 20.47 -3.33
N LYS A 163 1.92 20.68 -3.66
CA LYS A 163 2.63 19.87 -4.65
C LYS A 163 2.59 18.38 -4.29
N THR A 164 2.68 18.07 -3.01
CA THR A 164 2.73 16.70 -2.51
C THR A 164 1.38 16.03 -2.73
N PHE A 165 0.30 16.73 -2.39
CA PHE A 165 -1.07 16.25 -2.60
C PHE A 165 -1.36 16.04 -4.09
N PHE A 166 -1.00 16.99 -4.95
CA PHE A 166 -1.19 16.85 -6.40
C PHE A 166 -0.40 15.64 -6.94
N THR A 167 0.89 15.54 -6.60
CA THR A 167 1.76 14.52 -7.16
C THR A 167 1.41 13.12 -6.65
N SER A 168 1.06 12.99 -5.38
CA SER A 168 0.81 11.70 -4.75
C SER A 168 -0.62 11.20 -4.91
N VAL A 169 -1.60 12.11 -4.88
CA VAL A 169 -3.02 11.76 -4.83
C VAL A 169 -3.73 12.02 -6.16
N ILE A 170 -3.47 13.13 -6.82
CA ILE A 170 -4.21 13.55 -8.02
C ILE A 170 -3.53 13.09 -9.31
N GLN A 171 -2.22 13.25 -9.44
CA GLN A 171 -1.48 12.95 -10.67
C GLN A 171 -1.68 11.52 -11.22
N PRO A 172 -1.79 10.46 -10.43
CA PRO A 172 -2.03 9.11 -10.96
C PRO A 172 -3.32 8.97 -11.76
N TYR A 173 -4.35 9.76 -11.43
CA TYR A 173 -5.65 9.71 -12.10
C TYR A 173 -5.68 10.49 -13.41
N PHE A 174 -4.81 11.49 -13.57
CA PHE A 174 -4.72 12.30 -14.78
C PHE A 174 -3.94 11.65 -15.91
N ARG A 175 -3.35 10.46 -15.75
CA ARG A 175 -2.73 9.70 -16.85
C ARG A 175 -3.71 9.38 -18.00
N ARG A 176 -5.01 9.45 -17.76
CA ARG A 176 -6.06 9.24 -18.77
C ARG A 176 -6.33 10.47 -19.64
N PHE A 177 -5.90 11.66 -19.21
CA PHE A 177 -6.12 12.91 -19.93
C PHE A 177 -4.84 13.36 -20.64
N ARG A 178 -4.82 13.27 -21.96
CA ARG A 178 -3.60 13.34 -22.78
C ARG A 178 -2.98 14.73 -22.97
N LYS A 179 -3.47 15.83 -22.44
CA LYS A 179 -2.82 17.15 -22.54
C LYS A 179 -3.16 18.03 -21.34
N TRP A 180 -2.20 18.20 -20.44
CA TRP A 180 -2.24 19.22 -19.42
C TRP A 180 -1.03 20.12 -19.60
N TRP A 181 -1.24 21.42 -19.71
CA TRP A 181 -0.17 22.41 -19.68
C TRP A 181 -0.07 22.94 -18.25
N LEU A 182 1.06 22.72 -17.62
CA LEU A 182 1.40 23.30 -16.33
C LEU A 182 2.06 24.64 -16.59
N ILE A 183 1.39 25.74 -16.26
CA ILE A 183 2.01 27.06 -16.26
C ILE A 183 2.46 27.36 -14.86
N TRP A 184 3.79 27.47 -14.70
CA TRP A 184 4.38 27.84 -13.42
C TRP A 184 4.44 29.37 -13.32
N ARG A 185 3.84 29.93 -12.26
CA ARG A 185 4.11 31.29 -11.78
C ARG A 185 4.25 31.23 -10.26
N GLY A 186 5.45 31.48 -9.73
CA GLY A 186 5.64 31.49 -8.29
C GLY A 186 6.82 32.31 -7.82
N ARG A 187 6.58 33.07 -6.73
CA ARG A 187 7.60 33.45 -5.74
C ARG A 187 7.20 32.76 -4.44
N GLY A 188 8.04 31.86 -3.94
CA GLY A 188 7.80 31.17 -2.68
C GLY A 188 7.38 29.70 -2.83
N ARG A 189 7.24 28.99 -1.70
CA ARG A 189 7.01 27.54 -1.61
C ARG A 189 5.60 27.05 -2.01
N ARG A 190 4.82 27.86 -2.70
CA ARG A 190 3.48 27.50 -3.18
C ARG A 190 3.47 27.43 -4.70
N TRP A 191 2.92 26.36 -5.22
CA TRP A 191 2.76 26.13 -6.66
C TRP A 191 1.35 26.48 -7.07
N CYS A 192 1.20 27.32 -8.08
CA CYS A 192 -0.08 27.57 -8.72
C CYS A 192 -0.15 26.73 -9.99
N PHE A 193 -1.17 25.91 -10.12
CA PHE A 193 -1.46 25.16 -11.33
C PHE A 193 -2.60 25.88 -12.05
N VAL A 194 -2.35 26.31 -13.26
CA VAL A 194 -3.39 26.81 -14.18
C VAL A 194 -3.74 25.65 -15.09
N CYS A 195 -4.97 25.19 -15.02
CA CYS A 195 -5.47 24.15 -15.89
C CYS A 195 -6.31 24.83 -16.98
N GLU A 196 -5.82 24.84 -18.22
CA GLU A 196 -6.64 25.12 -19.38
C GLU A 196 -7.22 23.79 -19.87
N ILE A 197 -8.51 23.57 -19.65
CA ILE A 197 -9.23 22.42 -20.19
C ILE A 197 -9.60 22.76 -21.65
N PRO A 198 -9.05 22.06 -22.64
CA PRO A 198 -9.52 22.25 -24.01
C PRO A 198 -10.97 21.75 -24.10
N ILE A 199 -11.87 22.61 -24.57
CA ILE A 199 -13.27 22.32 -24.89
C ILE A 199 -13.32 21.27 -26.03
N CYS A 200 -13.04 20.01 -25.71
CA CYS A 200 -13.21 18.88 -26.63
C CYS A 200 -13.39 17.58 -25.87
N MET A 201 -14.47 17.47 -25.11
CA MET A 201 -15.15 16.20 -24.85
C MET A 201 -16.66 16.43 -25.01
N ARG A 202 -17.11 16.55 -26.24
CA ARG A 202 -18.45 16.10 -26.62
C ARG A 202 -18.32 14.63 -26.99
N LEU A 203 -19.05 13.79 -26.24
CA LEU A 203 -19.40 12.38 -26.47
C LEU A 203 -18.27 11.37 -26.23
#